data_6aa792e8aee796b726994336f769ed65
#
_entry.id   6aa792e8aee796b726994336f769ed65
#
_cell.length_a   1.000
_cell.length_b   1.000
_cell.length_c   1.000
_cell.angle_alpha   90.00
_cell.angle_beta   90.00
_cell.angle_gamma   90.00
#
_symmetry.space_group_name_H-M   'P 1'
#
loop_
_entity.id
_entity.type
_entity.pdbx_description
1 polymer ?
#
loop_
_entity_poly.entity_id
_entity_poly.type
_entity_poly.pdbx_seq_one_letter_code
_entity_poly.pdbx_strand_id
1 'polypeptide(L)'
;YLLAPIVRDRKGEYRKEFLELRKQGFQRVKVDGAFYELDEPPVLDKKFRHDIDVVVDRIVVREGIETRLADSFRTALDLADGIAILETAPKEGSAERITFSENFACPVSGFTIPEIEPRLFSFNAPFGACPDCDGLGKELFFDARLVVPDVTLKIGDGALAPWRKGKSPYFTQTIEAIAKHYKFKPSTKWKDLPEKVQQVFLYGSGKEEIQFRYDEGGRVYQISRVFEGVIPNMERRYRETDSNWVREEFENYQNNRPCGGCGGFRLRPEALAVKIADLHVGQVVQMSIREAFKWCETVPERLTIQKNEIAKAILKEVRERLGFLNNVGLEYLTLSRNSGTLSGGESQRIRLASQIGSGLTGVLYVLDEPSIGLHQRDN
;
A
#
# COMPACT_ATOMS: atom_id res chain seq x y z
N TYR A 1 32.18 6.68 18.37
CA TYR A 1 31.12 7.69 18.46
C TYR A 1 29.78 7.01 18.68
N LEU A 2 28.98 7.56 19.57
CA LEU A 2 27.58 7.23 19.72
C LEU A 2 26.76 8.34 19.04
N LEU A 3 25.93 7.97 18.07
CA LEU A 3 25.25 8.86 17.16
C LEU A 3 23.73 8.66 17.29
N ALA A 4 22.97 9.75 17.20
CA ALA A 4 21.52 9.75 17.12
C ALA A 4 21.09 10.23 15.71
N PRO A 5 20.55 9.35 14.86
CA PRO A 5 20.17 9.70 13.48
C PRO A 5 18.79 10.41 13.47
N ILE A 6 18.82 11.74 13.46
CA ILE A 6 17.59 12.56 13.49
C ILE A 6 16.98 12.80 12.12
N VAL A 7 17.77 12.73 11.04
CA VAL A 7 17.31 12.87 9.67
C VAL A 7 17.89 11.76 8.81
N ARG A 8 17.05 11.07 8.03
CA ARG A 8 17.45 10.01 7.12
C ARG A 8 16.80 10.20 5.77
N ASP A 9 17.63 10.37 4.73
CA ASP A 9 17.21 10.49 3.32
C ASP A 9 16.05 11.48 3.10
N ARG A 10 16.07 12.64 3.80
CA ARG A 10 15.04 13.67 3.70
C ARG A 10 15.57 14.98 3.14
N LYS A 11 14.76 15.66 2.34
CA LYS A 11 15.06 16.98 1.82
C LYS A 11 14.80 18.06 2.86
N GLY A 12 15.69 19.04 2.98
CA GLY A 12 15.51 20.16 3.91
C GLY A 12 16.79 20.97 4.12
N GLU A 13 16.66 22.13 4.75
CA GLU A 13 17.79 22.99 5.16
C GLU A 13 18.23 22.78 6.60
N TYR A 14 17.37 22.26 7.46
CA TYR A 14 17.58 21.87 8.87
C TYR A 14 18.22 22.92 9.79
N ARG A 15 18.12 24.21 9.44
CA ARG A 15 18.71 25.32 10.22
C ARG A 15 18.10 25.45 11.63
N LYS A 16 16.80 25.19 11.75
CA LYS A 16 16.08 25.27 13.02
C LYS A 16 16.50 24.13 13.93
N GLU A 17 16.59 22.93 13.37
CA GLU A 17 16.99 21.71 14.05
C GLU A 17 18.43 21.86 14.62
N PHE A 18 19.37 22.40 13.84
CA PHE A 18 20.72 22.68 14.33
C PHE A 18 20.75 23.70 15.47
N LEU A 19 19.92 24.74 15.43
CA LEU A 19 19.80 25.71 16.51
C LEU A 19 19.19 25.09 17.80
N GLU A 20 18.23 24.18 17.66
CA GLU A 20 17.63 23.48 18.79
C GLU A 20 18.62 22.51 19.43
N LEU A 21 19.34 21.73 18.64
CA LEU A 21 20.39 20.83 19.12
C LEU A 21 21.49 21.58 19.88
N ARG A 22 21.89 22.74 19.38
CA ARG A 22 22.85 23.61 20.07
C ARG A 22 22.33 24.10 21.43
N LYS A 23 21.04 24.48 21.52
CA LYS A 23 20.39 24.88 22.79
C LYS A 23 20.32 23.74 23.79
N GLN A 24 20.17 22.50 23.29
CA GLN A 24 20.18 21.28 24.12
C GLN A 24 21.58 20.88 24.58
N GLY A 25 22.63 21.58 24.13
CA GLY A 25 24.01 21.38 24.57
C GLY A 25 24.84 20.43 23.73
N PHE A 26 24.32 19.96 22.60
CA PHE A 26 25.11 19.15 21.65
C PHE A 26 26.15 20.04 20.94
N GLN A 27 27.30 19.47 20.65
CA GLN A 27 28.41 20.21 20.05
C GLN A 27 28.65 19.88 18.60
N ARG A 28 28.33 18.62 18.18
CA ARG A 28 28.70 18.07 16.88
C ARG A 28 27.58 17.34 16.22
N VAL A 29 27.56 17.44 14.90
CA VAL A 29 26.71 16.63 14.01
C VAL A 29 27.55 16.00 12.92
N LYS A 30 27.09 14.88 12.40
CA LYS A 30 27.60 14.25 11.19
C LYS A 30 26.55 14.43 10.11
N VAL A 31 26.88 15.14 9.04
CA VAL A 31 25.99 15.41 7.93
C VAL A 31 26.59 14.80 6.67
N ASP A 32 25.82 13.94 6.00
CA ASP A 32 26.21 13.25 4.77
C ASP A 32 27.60 12.59 4.86
N GLY A 33 27.90 12.02 6.06
CA GLY A 33 29.15 11.34 6.35
C GLY A 33 30.29 12.21 6.87
N ALA A 34 30.17 13.55 6.88
CA ALA A 34 31.20 14.47 7.38
C ALA A 34 30.82 15.08 8.74
N PHE A 35 31.79 15.26 9.64
CA PHE A 35 31.59 15.84 10.95
C PHE A 35 31.66 17.38 10.89
N TYR A 36 30.73 18.05 11.58
CA TYR A 36 30.65 19.52 11.69
C TYR A 36 30.42 19.90 13.16
N GLU A 37 30.97 21.05 13.57
CA GLU A 37 30.62 21.68 14.84
C GLU A 37 29.28 22.41 14.70
N LEU A 38 28.41 22.31 15.71
CA LEU A 38 27.11 22.97 15.70
C LEU A 38 27.19 24.52 15.87
N ASP A 39 28.38 25.05 16.19
CA ASP A 39 28.62 26.50 16.18
C ASP A 39 28.74 27.04 14.75
N GLU A 40 29.20 26.23 13.81
CA GLU A 40 29.31 26.54 12.38
C GLU A 40 28.70 25.40 11.55
N PRO A 41 27.36 25.22 11.58
CA PRO A 41 26.72 24.14 10.88
C PRO A 41 26.79 24.34 9.36
N PRO A 42 26.83 23.26 8.56
CA PRO A 42 26.87 23.37 7.13
C PRO A 42 25.57 23.96 6.58
N VAL A 43 25.70 24.73 5.47
CA VAL A 43 24.52 25.21 4.74
C VAL A 43 24.05 24.12 3.80
N LEU A 44 22.86 23.60 4.06
CA LEU A 44 22.28 22.51 3.29
C LEU A 44 21.29 23.03 2.23
N ASP A 45 21.31 22.41 1.05
CA ASP A 45 20.36 22.74 -0.02
C ASP A 45 19.08 21.91 0.12
N LYS A 46 17.94 22.59 0.25
CA LYS A 46 16.61 21.96 0.37
C LYS A 46 16.20 21.03 -0.78
N LYS A 47 16.92 21.07 -1.91
CA LYS A 47 16.64 20.23 -3.08
C LYS A 47 17.24 18.84 -2.96
N PHE A 48 18.30 18.68 -2.18
CA PHE A 48 18.98 17.41 -1.96
C PHE A 48 18.44 16.70 -0.71
N ARG A 49 18.67 15.41 -0.65
CA ARG A 49 18.37 14.56 0.50
C ARG A 49 19.61 14.51 1.38
N HIS A 50 19.42 14.59 2.68
CA HIS A 50 20.47 14.62 3.66
C HIS A 50 20.27 13.58 4.75
N ASP A 51 21.39 13.08 5.28
CA ASP A 51 21.47 12.26 6.48
C ASP A 51 22.14 13.07 7.58
N ILE A 52 21.49 13.20 8.75
CA ILE A 52 22.01 13.98 9.86
C ILE A 52 22.00 13.10 11.12
N ASP A 53 23.19 12.82 11.65
CA ASP A 53 23.39 12.13 12.92
C ASP A 53 23.95 13.13 13.95
N VAL A 54 23.33 13.21 15.14
CA VAL A 54 23.88 13.99 16.27
C VAL A 54 24.92 13.17 16.99
N VAL A 55 26.08 13.74 17.26
CA VAL A 55 27.11 13.09 18.09
C VAL A 55 26.73 13.25 19.56
N VAL A 56 26.19 12.19 20.16
CA VAL A 56 25.77 12.20 21.57
C VAL A 56 26.95 12.02 22.49
N ASP A 57 27.84 11.08 22.18
CA ASP A 57 29.04 10.85 23.00
C ASP A 57 30.23 10.36 22.16
N ARG A 58 31.44 10.61 22.71
CA ARG A 58 32.71 10.06 22.21
C ARG A 58 33.27 9.13 23.26
N ILE A 59 33.17 7.85 23.03
CA ILE A 59 33.46 6.83 24.02
C ILE A 59 34.81 6.18 23.70
N VAL A 60 35.66 6.08 24.71
CA VAL A 60 36.85 5.23 24.70
C VAL A 60 36.51 3.99 25.52
N VAL A 61 36.54 2.83 24.88
CA VAL A 61 36.23 1.54 25.51
C VAL A 61 37.26 1.24 26.61
N ARG A 62 36.81 1.17 27.87
CA ARG A 62 37.59 0.82 29.05
C ARG A 62 36.67 0.24 30.11
N GLU A 63 37.23 -0.43 31.11
CA GLU A 63 36.46 -0.92 32.26
C GLU A 63 35.77 0.25 33.02
N GLY A 64 34.57 0.03 33.51
CA GLY A 64 33.79 0.99 34.33
C GLY A 64 33.06 2.10 33.55
N ILE A 65 32.83 1.90 32.24
CA ILE A 65 32.07 2.89 31.42
C ILE A 65 30.58 2.57 31.33
N GLU A 66 30.11 1.48 31.93
CA GLU A 66 28.78 0.91 31.72
C GLU A 66 27.67 1.92 32.00
N THR A 67 27.75 2.65 33.15
CA THR A 67 26.75 3.65 33.55
C THR A 67 26.71 4.81 32.54
N ARG A 68 27.89 5.36 32.21
CA ARG A 68 27.97 6.44 31.22
C ARG A 68 27.46 5.99 29.85
N LEU A 69 27.79 4.77 29.44
CA LEU A 69 27.34 4.21 28.18
C LEU A 69 25.81 4.08 28.15
N ALA A 70 25.21 3.57 29.23
CA ALA A 70 23.76 3.43 29.35
C ALA A 70 23.04 4.79 29.26
N ASP A 71 23.55 5.83 29.96
CA ASP A 71 22.99 7.19 29.93
C ASP A 71 23.11 7.81 28.53
N SER A 72 24.27 7.63 27.88
CA SER A 72 24.48 8.13 26.52
C SER A 72 23.59 7.41 25.51
N PHE A 73 23.40 6.08 25.63
CA PHE A 73 22.47 5.33 24.79
C PHE A 73 21.01 5.80 24.99
N ARG A 74 20.58 6.01 26.23
CA ARG A 74 19.24 6.55 26.52
C ARG A 74 19.05 7.89 25.83
N THR A 75 20.01 8.81 25.96
CA THR A 75 19.96 10.13 25.31
C THR A 75 19.89 10.00 23.78
N ALA A 76 20.66 9.07 23.18
CA ALA A 76 20.63 8.86 21.74
C ALA A 76 19.30 8.28 21.25
N LEU A 77 18.74 7.31 21.98
CA LEU A 77 17.44 6.69 21.67
C LEU A 77 16.30 7.69 21.81
N ASP A 78 16.28 8.50 22.87
CA ASP A 78 15.26 9.53 23.10
C ASP A 78 15.30 10.60 22.00
N LEU A 79 16.50 10.98 21.51
CA LEU A 79 16.68 12.01 20.49
C LEU A 79 16.28 11.56 19.08
N ALA A 80 16.42 10.27 18.77
CA ALA A 80 16.22 9.70 17.44
C ALA A 80 15.13 8.62 17.40
N ASP A 81 14.04 8.83 18.15
CA ASP A 81 12.85 7.97 18.16
C ASP A 81 13.18 6.46 18.32
N GLY A 82 14.04 6.16 19.28
CA GLY A 82 14.41 4.79 19.64
C GLY A 82 15.51 4.17 18.76
N ILE A 83 16.33 4.98 18.09
CA ILE A 83 17.45 4.50 17.28
C ILE A 83 18.75 5.15 17.74
N ALA A 84 19.79 4.33 17.91
CA ALA A 84 21.16 4.77 18.18
C ALA A 84 22.14 4.06 17.24
N ILE A 85 23.22 4.75 16.86
CA ILE A 85 24.26 4.20 16.00
C ILE A 85 25.60 4.30 16.74
N LEU A 86 26.30 3.17 16.85
CA LEU A 86 27.67 3.15 17.28
C LEU A 86 28.56 3.11 16.03
N GLU A 87 29.46 4.10 15.91
CA GLU A 87 30.42 4.17 14.82
C GLU A 87 31.86 4.09 15.41
N THR A 88 32.59 3.10 14.95
CA THR A 88 33.99 2.95 15.34
C THR A 88 34.87 4.04 14.69
N ALA A 89 35.95 4.42 15.37
CA ALA A 89 36.93 5.38 14.82
C ALA A 89 38.32 4.70 14.80
N PRO A 90 38.56 3.75 13.90
CA PRO A 90 39.86 3.09 13.79
C PRO A 90 40.92 4.10 13.31
N LYS A 91 42.18 3.89 13.72
CA LYS A 91 43.28 4.70 13.23
C LYS A 91 43.61 4.43 11.75
N GLU A 92 43.37 3.20 11.30
CA GLU A 92 43.54 2.72 9.93
C GLU A 92 42.33 1.85 9.54
N GLY A 93 41.83 1.97 8.32
CA GLY A 93 40.70 1.20 7.81
C GLY A 93 39.37 1.99 7.79
N SER A 94 38.28 1.31 7.42
CA SER A 94 36.94 1.87 7.37
C SER A 94 36.23 1.81 8.73
N ALA A 95 35.49 2.83 9.09
CA ALA A 95 34.63 2.84 10.27
C ALA A 95 33.52 1.80 10.14
N GLU A 96 33.32 0.99 11.16
CA GLU A 96 32.16 0.09 11.26
C GLU A 96 31.01 0.82 11.94
N ARG A 97 29.80 0.61 11.42
CA ARG A 97 28.55 1.18 12.00
C ARG A 97 27.67 0.04 12.49
N ILE A 98 27.29 0.10 13.76
CA ILE A 98 26.34 -0.83 14.39
C ILE A 98 25.12 -0.03 14.80
N THR A 99 23.95 -0.41 14.27
CA THR A 99 22.69 0.23 14.60
C THR A 99 21.99 -0.54 15.71
N PHE A 100 21.58 0.19 16.75
CA PHE A 100 20.75 -0.29 17.84
C PHE A 100 19.38 0.34 17.72
N SER A 101 18.34 -0.40 18.03
CA SER A 101 16.99 0.10 18.04
C SER A 101 16.22 -0.46 19.23
N GLU A 102 15.53 0.42 19.91
CA GLU A 102 14.52 0.07 20.91
C GLU A 102 13.23 -0.43 20.24
N ASN A 103 12.99 0.05 19.04
CA ASN A 103 11.90 -0.35 18.18
C ASN A 103 12.36 -1.39 17.17
N PHE A 104 11.43 -2.13 16.58
CA PHE A 104 11.74 -3.09 15.52
C PHE A 104 12.18 -2.35 14.24
N ALA A 105 13.47 -2.05 14.15
CA ALA A 105 14.06 -1.36 13.00
C ALA A 105 14.99 -2.27 12.21
N CYS A 106 14.93 -2.15 10.89
CA CYS A 106 15.91 -2.78 10.01
C CYS A 106 17.15 -1.87 9.90
N PRO A 107 18.34 -2.33 10.33
CA PRO A 107 19.55 -1.50 10.29
C PRO A 107 20.00 -1.16 8.86
N VAL A 108 19.60 -1.96 7.86
CA VAL A 108 19.98 -1.78 6.46
C VAL A 108 19.07 -0.79 5.73
N SER A 109 17.76 -0.96 5.86
CA SER A 109 16.77 -0.14 5.12
C SER A 109 16.25 1.07 5.90
N GLY A 110 16.52 1.14 7.21
CA GLY A 110 15.91 2.14 8.10
C GLY A 110 14.40 1.93 8.35
N PHE A 111 13.84 0.84 7.82
CA PHE A 111 12.44 0.49 8.05
C PHE A 111 12.20 0.22 9.52
N THR A 112 11.24 0.93 10.11
CA THR A 112 10.94 0.87 11.54
C THR A 112 9.47 0.54 11.75
N ILE A 113 9.18 -0.41 12.64
CA ILE A 113 7.83 -0.66 13.14
C ILE A 113 7.72 0.05 14.49
N PRO A 114 6.93 1.11 14.63
CA PRO A 114 6.89 1.91 15.86
C PRO A 114 6.43 1.08 17.06
N GLU A 115 5.35 0.33 16.92
CA GLU A 115 4.83 -0.54 17.97
C GLU A 115 4.01 -1.68 17.36
N ILE A 116 4.18 -2.90 17.88
CA ILE A 116 3.38 -4.06 17.45
C ILE A 116 2.16 -4.17 18.34
N GLU A 117 1.08 -3.51 17.95
CA GLU A 117 -0.21 -3.52 18.62
C GLU A 117 -1.27 -4.24 17.77
N PRO A 118 -2.38 -4.73 18.36
CA PRO A 118 -3.45 -5.36 17.60
C PRO A 118 -4.03 -4.48 16.48
N ARG A 119 -4.10 -3.16 16.67
CA ARG A 119 -4.58 -2.21 15.66
C ARG A 119 -3.69 -2.12 14.42
N LEU A 120 -2.41 -2.52 14.50
CA LEU A 120 -1.51 -2.62 13.35
C LEU A 120 -1.99 -3.66 12.34
N PHE A 121 -2.69 -4.69 12.79
CA PHE A 121 -3.23 -5.77 11.96
C PHE A 121 -4.68 -5.56 11.54
N SER A 122 -5.23 -4.37 11.79
CA SER A 122 -6.59 -4.00 11.40
C SER A 122 -6.59 -3.12 10.15
N PHE A 123 -7.16 -3.61 9.07
CA PHE A 123 -7.35 -2.82 7.84
C PHE A 123 -8.49 -1.78 7.95
N ASN A 124 -9.28 -1.80 9.03
CA ASN A 124 -10.31 -0.80 9.32
C ASN A 124 -9.78 0.36 10.18
N ALA A 125 -8.55 0.25 10.70
CA ALA A 125 -7.89 1.29 11.47
C ALA A 125 -6.83 1.98 10.59
N PRO A 126 -6.77 3.32 10.54
CA PRO A 126 -5.76 4.04 9.74
C PRO A 126 -4.32 3.64 10.08
N PHE A 127 -4.09 3.20 11.33
CA PHE A 127 -2.80 2.73 11.81
C PHE A 127 -2.33 1.43 11.13
N GLY A 128 -3.25 0.53 10.76
CA GLY A 128 -2.94 -0.76 10.13
C GLY A 128 -3.29 -0.84 8.66
N ALA A 129 -4.19 0.03 8.17
CA ALA A 129 -4.63 0.05 6.79
C ALA A 129 -3.49 0.43 5.83
N CYS A 130 -3.47 -0.19 4.65
CA CYS A 130 -2.58 0.22 3.56
C CYS A 130 -2.89 1.67 3.17
N PRO A 131 -1.90 2.58 3.14
CA PRO A 131 -2.13 3.99 2.81
C PRO A 131 -2.53 4.23 1.36
N ASP A 132 -2.21 3.31 0.43
CA ASP A 132 -2.51 3.46 -0.99
C ASP A 132 -3.97 3.13 -1.33
N CYS A 133 -4.61 2.27 -0.55
CA CYS A 133 -5.99 1.83 -0.80
C CYS A 133 -6.90 1.95 0.43
N ASP A 134 -6.48 2.64 1.48
CA ASP A 134 -7.23 2.82 2.73
C ASP A 134 -7.83 1.52 3.30
N GLY A 135 -7.08 0.42 3.18
CA GLY A 135 -7.51 -0.89 3.65
C GLY A 135 -8.52 -1.61 2.74
N LEU A 136 -8.82 -1.10 1.56
CA LEU A 136 -9.73 -1.75 0.59
C LEU A 136 -9.10 -2.98 -0.06
N GLY A 137 -7.77 -3.03 -0.20
CA GLY A 137 -7.02 -4.12 -0.83
C GLY A 137 -7.09 -4.12 -2.35
N LYS A 138 -7.80 -3.17 -2.94
CA LYS A 138 -7.98 -3.01 -4.39
C LYS A 138 -7.95 -1.55 -4.76
N GLU A 139 -7.56 -1.28 -5.98
CA GLU A 139 -7.61 0.02 -6.60
C GLU A 139 -8.50 0.00 -7.84
N LEU A 140 -9.23 1.08 -8.05
CA LEU A 140 -10.01 1.28 -9.25
C LEU A 140 -9.09 1.84 -10.34
N PHE A 141 -9.21 1.31 -11.54
CA PHE A 141 -8.50 1.82 -12.70
C PHE A 141 -9.41 1.81 -13.93
N PHE A 142 -9.18 2.70 -14.89
CA PHE A 142 -9.89 2.68 -16.16
C PHE A 142 -9.36 1.56 -17.04
N ASP A 143 -10.22 0.59 -17.34
CA ASP A 143 -9.84 -0.59 -18.11
C ASP A 143 -9.99 -0.29 -19.62
N ALA A 144 -8.89 -0.41 -20.34
CA ALA A 144 -8.89 -0.21 -21.80
C ALA A 144 -9.91 -1.10 -22.55
N ARG A 145 -10.23 -2.28 -21.99
CA ARG A 145 -11.25 -3.19 -22.56
C ARG A 145 -12.68 -2.67 -22.37
N LEU A 146 -12.92 -1.88 -21.33
CA LEU A 146 -14.21 -1.21 -21.13
C LEU A 146 -14.29 0.08 -21.94
N VAL A 147 -13.16 0.75 -22.15
CA VAL A 147 -13.06 1.93 -23.04
C VAL A 147 -13.25 1.54 -24.49
N VAL A 148 -12.76 0.37 -24.91
CA VAL A 148 -12.94 -0.20 -26.27
C VAL A 148 -13.54 -1.60 -26.15
N PRO A 149 -14.86 -1.69 -25.90
CA PRO A 149 -15.50 -2.99 -25.67
C PRO A 149 -15.66 -3.82 -26.95
N ASP A 150 -15.67 -3.18 -28.13
CA ASP A 150 -15.78 -3.85 -29.43
C ASP A 150 -14.68 -3.37 -30.38
N VAL A 151 -13.65 -4.19 -30.52
CA VAL A 151 -12.50 -3.92 -31.37
C VAL A 151 -12.82 -4.01 -32.88
N THR A 152 -14.01 -4.50 -33.27
CA THR A 152 -14.43 -4.61 -34.67
C THR A 152 -15.06 -3.33 -35.19
N LEU A 153 -15.42 -2.39 -34.31
CA LEU A 153 -15.94 -1.09 -34.69
C LEU A 153 -14.85 -0.20 -35.28
N LYS A 154 -15.26 0.68 -36.18
CA LYS A 154 -14.39 1.71 -36.70
C LYS A 154 -14.17 2.81 -35.67
N ILE A 155 -13.00 3.46 -35.72
CA ILE A 155 -12.67 4.50 -34.77
C ILE A 155 -13.66 5.69 -34.85
N GLY A 156 -14.04 6.09 -36.06
CA GLY A 156 -15.03 7.15 -36.33
C GLY A 156 -16.47 6.75 -36.02
N ASP A 157 -16.79 5.46 -35.89
CA ASP A 157 -18.14 4.96 -35.61
C ASP A 157 -18.32 4.62 -34.14
N GLY A 158 -17.43 5.10 -33.26
CA GLY A 158 -17.54 5.00 -31.79
C GLY A 158 -16.89 3.74 -31.21
N ALA A 159 -15.77 3.29 -31.71
CA ALA A 159 -14.96 2.24 -31.07
C ALA A 159 -14.58 2.65 -29.64
N LEU A 160 -14.31 3.94 -29.42
CA LEU A 160 -14.10 4.52 -28.09
C LEU A 160 -15.46 4.77 -27.41
N ALA A 161 -15.88 3.89 -26.52
CA ALA A 161 -17.19 3.93 -25.87
C ALA A 161 -17.47 5.25 -25.12
N PRO A 162 -16.51 5.88 -24.39
CA PRO A 162 -16.73 7.16 -23.73
C PRO A 162 -17.08 8.30 -24.70
N TRP A 163 -16.68 8.21 -25.96
CA TRP A 163 -16.93 9.23 -26.98
C TRP A 163 -18.18 8.94 -27.83
N ARG A 164 -18.75 7.74 -27.68
CA ARG A 164 -19.90 7.30 -28.51
C ARG A 164 -21.18 8.11 -28.23
N LYS A 165 -21.45 8.43 -26.95
CA LYS A 165 -22.68 9.13 -26.56
C LYS A 165 -22.71 10.61 -26.96
N GLY A 166 -21.55 11.23 -27.10
CA GLY A 166 -21.42 12.61 -27.54
C GLY A 166 -20.99 12.65 -29.01
N LYS A 167 -21.89 12.88 -29.95
CA LYS A 167 -21.53 13.29 -31.32
C LYS A 167 -20.97 14.74 -31.28
N SER A 168 -20.12 15.03 -30.30
CA SER A 168 -19.47 16.32 -30.23
C SER A 168 -18.52 16.48 -31.41
N PRO A 169 -18.62 17.58 -32.17
CA PRO A 169 -17.68 17.90 -33.24
C PRO A 169 -16.23 17.81 -32.78
N TYR A 170 -15.97 18.12 -31.53
CA TYR A 170 -14.65 18.04 -30.89
C TYR A 170 -14.03 16.64 -30.99
N PHE A 171 -14.75 15.57 -30.65
CA PHE A 171 -14.21 14.20 -30.70
C PHE A 171 -13.94 13.75 -32.15
N THR A 172 -14.83 14.09 -33.07
CA THR A 172 -14.66 13.78 -34.50
C THR A 172 -13.40 14.47 -35.07
N GLN A 173 -13.26 15.76 -34.79
CA GLN A 173 -12.10 16.55 -35.23
C GLN A 173 -10.80 16.08 -34.56
N THR A 174 -10.87 15.64 -33.30
CA THR A 174 -9.71 15.04 -32.60
C THR A 174 -9.28 13.74 -33.27
N ILE A 175 -10.23 12.84 -33.62
CA ILE A 175 -9.95 11.59 -34.35
C ILE A 175 -9.34 11.89 -35.74
N GLU A 176 -9.88 12.87 -36.47
CA GLU A 176 -9.37 13.28 -37.76
C GLU A 176 -7.93 13.82 -37.69
N ALA A 177 -7.62 14.64 -36.69
CA ALA A 177 -6.28 15.18 -36.45
C ALA A 177 -5.26 14.05 -36.21
N ILE A 178 -5.61 13.11 -35.31
CA ILE A 178 -4.76 11.95 -34.99
C ILE A 178 -4.63 11.04 -36.25
N ALA A 179 -5.71 10.83 -36.97
CA ALA A 179 -5.71 10.03 -38.19
C ALA A 179 -4.80 10.62 -39.27
N LYS A 180 -4.81 11.96 -39.42
CA LYS A 180 -3.92 12.67 -40.34
C LYS A 180 -2.45 12.54 -39.91
N HIS A 181 -2.17 12.70 -38.63
CA HIS A 181 -0.82 12.64 -38.09
C HIS A 181 -0.19 11.25 -38.25
N TYR A 182 -0.92 10.20 -37.88
CA TYR A 182 -0.45 8.81 -37.97
C TYR A 182 -0.81 8.10 -39.29
N LYS A 183 -1.35 8.82 -40.27
CA LYS A 183 -1.62 8.35 -41.68
C LYS A 183 -2.54 7.11 -41.74
N PHE A 184 -3.64 7.12 -40.98
CA PHE A 184 -4.72 6.12 -41.11
C PHE A 184 -6.05 6.82 -41.41
N LYS A 185 -7.11 6.02 -41.71
CA LYS A 185 -8.44 6.57 -41.99
C LYS A 185 -9.37 6.41 -40.76
N PRO A 186 -10.24 7.38 -40.44
CA PRO A 186 -11.25 7.22 -39.37
C PRO A 186 -12.17 6.01 -39.57
N SER A 187 -12.30 5.51 -40.82
CA SER A 187 -13.03 4.29 -41.16
C SER A 187 -12.27 2.99 -40.86
N THR A 188 -11.03 3.05 -40.39
CA THR A 188 -10.25 1.87 -39.97
C THR A 188 -10.86 1.30 -38.68
N LYS A 189 -11.00 -0.03 -38.62
CA LYS A 189 -11.44 -0.73 -37.41
C LYS A 189 -10.36 -0.62 -36.31
N TRP A 190 -10.78 -0.61 -35.06
CA TRP A 190 -9.84 -0.52 -33.93
C TRP A 190 -8.76 -1.60 -33.99
N LYS A 191 -9.16 -2.86 -34.20
CA LYS A 191 -8.23 -4.00 -34.29
C LYS A 191 -7.20 -3.90 -35.41
N ASP A 192 -7.49 -3.14 -36.47
CA ASP A 192 -6.65 -2.99 -37.66
C ASP A 192 -5.71 -1.77 -37.53
N LEU A 193 -5.81 -0.98 -36.44
CA LEU A 193 -4.90 0.11 -36.13
C LEU A 193 -3.56 -0.44 -35.63
N PRO A 194 -2.43 0.19 -36.03
CA PRO A 194 -1.14 -0.11 -35.41
C PRO A 194 -1.20 0.02 -33.87
N GLU A 195 -0.52 -0.87 -33.14
CA GLU A 195 -0.50 -0.87 -31.69
C GLU A 195 -0.09 0.50 -31.12
N LYS A 196 0.91 1.15 -31.69
CA LYS A 196 1.33 2.51 -31.35
C LYS A 196 0.16 3.50 -31.37
N VAL A 197 -0.70 3.42 -32.37
CA VAL A 197 -1.85 4.33 -32.51
C VAL A 197 -2.92 4.01 -31.50
N GLN A 198 -3.18 2.72 -31.21
CA GLN A 198 -4.08 2.32 -30.14
C GLN A 198 -3.60 2.84 -28.79
N GLN A 199 -2.31 2.73 -28.50
CA GLN A 199 -1.70 3.27 -27.27
C GLN A 199 -1.83 4.79 -27.20
N VAL A 200 -1.63 5.49 -28.31
CA VAL A 200 -1.85 6.96 -28.34
C VAL A 200 -3.29 7.32 -28.00
N PHE A 201 -4.29 6.64 -28.56
CA PHE A 201 -5.68 6.91 -28.22
C PHE A 201 -5.97 6.65 -26.74
N LEU A 202 -5.48 5.56 -26.20
CA LEU A 202 -5.75 5.17 -24.81
C LEU A 202 -4.98 6.03 -23.81
N TYR A 203 -3.67 6.22 -24.02
CA TYR A 203 -2.76 6.76 -23.01
C TYR A 203 -2.07 8.06 -23.41
N GLY A 204 -2.30 8.55 -24.63
CA GLY A 204 -1.76 9.82 -25.11
C GLY A 204 -0.50 9.71 -25.96
N SER A 205 -0.11 10.85 -26.55
CA SER A 205 1.04 10.93 -27.49
C SER A 205 2.40 11.13 -26.78
N GLY A 206 2.44 11.09 -25.44
CA GLY A 206 3.65 11.30 -24.65
C GLY A 206 4.22 12.70 -24.85
N LYS A 207 5.37 12.83 -25.52
CA LYS A 207 6.01 14.09 -25.85
C LYS A 207 5.75 14.55 -27.29
N GLU A 208 5.08 13.71 -28.09
CA GLU A 208 4.82 13.97 -29.50
C GLU A 208 3.65 14.95 -29.64
N GLU A 209 3.90 16.10 -30.24
CA GLU A 209 2.88 17.10 -30.52
C GLU A 209 2.10 16.75 -31.78
N ILE A 210 0.78 16.87 -31.69
CA ILE A 210 -0.15 16.64 -32.79
C ILE A 210 -0.82 17.97 -33.14
N GLN A 211 -0.92 18.28 -34.42
CA GLN A 211 -1.60 19.47 -34.90
C GLN A 211 -3.10 19.23 -34.99
N PHE A 212 -3.85 19.86 -34.10
CA PHE A 212 -5.31 19.82 -34.05
C PHE A 212 -5.89 21.02 -34.79
N ARG A 213 -6.98 20.78 -35.52
CA ARG A 213 -7.80 21.82 -36.14
C ARG A 213 -9.21 21.67 -35.63
N TYR A 214 -9.71 22.72 -34.98
CA TYR A 214 -11.08 22.76 -34.46
C TYR A 214 -11.88 23.83 -35.19
N ASP A 215 -13.15 23.51 -35.49
CA ASP A 215 -14.14 24.44 -36.03
C ASP A 215 -15.29 24.53 -35.02
N GLU A 216 -15.42 25.69 -34.40
CA GLU A 216 -16.50 26.01 -33.46
C GLU A 216 -17.41 27.06 -34.06
N GLY A 217 -18.41 26.61 -34.84
CA GLY A 217 -19.42 27.50 -35.40
C GLY A 217 -18.89 28.55 -36.39
N GLY A 218 -17.88 28.17 -37.22
CA GLY A 218 -17.26 29.02 -38.23
C GLY A 218 -15.97 29.72 -37.77
N ARG A 219 -15.55 29.56 -36.53
CA ARG A 219 -14.22 29.96 -36.06
C ARG A 219 -13.29 28.77 -36.10
N VAL A 220 -12.36 28.78 -37.05
CA VAL A 220 -11.34 27.73 -37.20
C VAL A 220 -10.06 28.16 -36.51
N TYR A 221 -9.58 27.35 -35.59
CA TYR A 221 -8.27 27.55 -34.96
C TYR A 221 -7.43 26.28 -35.05
N GLN A 222 -6.13 26.46 -35.10
CA GLN A 222 -5.16 25.37 -35.13
C GLN A 222 -4.25 25.47 -33.91
N ILE A 223 -4.03 24.36 -33.25
CA ILE A 223 -3.15 24.28 -32.09
C ILE A 223 -2.27 23.03 -32.19
N SER A 224 -0.98 23.18 -31.91
CA SER A 224 -0.06 22.06 -31.73
C SER A 224 0.06 21.76 -30.25
N ARG A 225 -0.29 20.55 -29.85
CA ARG A 225 -0.20 20.09 -28.46
C ARG A 225 -0.05 18.58 -28.37
N VAL A 226 0.43 18.12 -27.24
CA VAL A 226 0.39 16.69 -26.90
C VAL A 226 -1.06 16.25 -26.70
N PHE A 227 -1.38 15.05 -27.14
CA PHE A 227 -2.67 14.45 -26.88
C PHE A 227 -2.63 13.71 -25.55
N GLU A 228 -3.52 14.08 -24.63
CA GLU A 228 -3.55 13.53 -23.27
C GLU A 228 -3.89 12.02 -23.24
N GLY A 229 -4.69 11.53 -24.18
CA GLY A 229 -5.26 10.18 -24.16
C GLY A 229 -6.63 10.11 -23.48
N VAL A 230 -7.41 9.09 -23.84
CA VAL A 230 -8.78 8.91 -23.32
C VAL A 230 -8.75 8.57 -21.83
N ILE A 231 -7.90 7.60 -21.43
CA ILE A 231 -7.83 7.14 -20.05
C ILE A 231 -7.31 8.23 -19.10
N PRO A 232 -6.16 8.88 -19.34
CA PRO A 232 -5.70 9.99 -18.49
C PRO A 232 -6.70 11.16 -18.41
N ASN A 233 -7.38 11.46 -19.51
CA ASN A 233 -8.44 12.47 -19.52
C ASN A 233 -9.60 12.09 -18.60
N MET A 234 -10.04 10.82 -18.64
CA MET A 234 -11.10 10.32 -17.77
C MET A 234 -10.65 10.33 -16.30
N GLU A 235 -9.41 9.90 -16.00
CA GLU A 235 -8.84 9.92 -14.64
C GLU A 235 -8.81 11.35 -14.07
N ARG A 236 -8.34 12.31 -14.85
CA ARG A 236 -8.32 13.71 -14.44
C ARG A 236 -9.73 14.24 -14.19
N ARG A 237 -10.65 14.04 -15.14
CA ARG A 237 -12.05 14.49 -15.03
C ARG A 237 -12.78 13.83 -13.88
N TYR A 238 -12.54 12.54 -13.60
CA TYR A 238 -13.12 11.83 -12.47
C TYR A 238 -12.70 12.42 -11.13
N ARG A 239 -11.45 12.87 -11.02
CA ARG A 239 -10.93 13.55 -9.82
C ARG A 239 -11.44 14.98 -9.65
N GLU A 240 -11.58 15.70 -10.76
CA GLU A 240 -11.93 17.13 -10.75
C GLU A 240 -13.46 17.38 -10.73
N THR A 241 -14.29 16.40 -11.05
CA THR A 241 -15.74 16.60 -11.14
C THR A 241 -16.42 16.55 -9.79
N ASP A 242 -17.35 17.50 -9.55
CA ASP A 242 -18.27 17.47 -8.41
C ASP A 242 -19.61 16.81 -8.77
N SER A 243 -19.84 16.46 -10.03
CA SER A 243 -21.08 15.87 -10.51
C SER A 243 -21.13 14.36 -10.29
N ASN A 244 -22.05 13.90 -9.44
CA ASN A 244 -22.28 12.47 -9.20
C ASN A 244 -22.64 11.72 -10.48
N TRP A 245 -23.43 12.30 -11.36
CA TRP A 245 -23.80 11.70 -12.64
C TRP A 245 -22.57 11.42 -13.54
N VAL A 246 -21.63 12.36 -13.59
CA VAL A 246 -20.38 12.18 -14.36
C VAL A 246 -19.52 11.08 -13.74
N ARG A 247 -19.47 10.98 -12.41
CA ARG A 247 -18.76 9.91 -11.70
C ARG A 247 -19.36 8.55 -12.01
N GLU A 248 -20.67 8.39 -11.87
CA GLU A 248 -21.41 7.16 -12.19
C GLU A 248 -21.21 6.74 -13.66
N GLU A 249 -21.16 7.68 -14.59
CA GLU A 249 -20.86 7.37 -15.98
C GLU A 249 -19.44 6.85 -16.18
N PHE A 250 -18.45 7.43 -15.50
CA PHE A 250 -17.08 6.99 -15.58
C PHE A 250 -16.83 5.64 -14.89
N GLU A 251 -17.57 5.31 -13.84
CA GLU A 251 -17.50 4.02 -13.15
C GLU A 251 -17.81 2.84 -14.09
N ASN A 252 -18.60 3.05 -15.13
CA ASN A 252 -18.86 2.02 -16.17
C ASN A 252 -17.59 1.61 -16.93
N TYR A 253 -16.54 2.43 -16.91
CA TYR A 253 -15.26 2.17 -17.59
C TYR A 253 -14.15 1.78 -16.61
N GLN A 254 -14.50 1.64 -15.32
CA GLN A 254 -13.57 1.24 -14.27
C GLN A 254 -13.68 -0.25 -13.97
N ASN A 255 -12.55 -0.82 -13.62
CA ASN A 255 -12.43 -2.16 -13.08
C ASN A 255 -11.55 -2.09 -11.82
N ASN A 256 -11.52 -3.17 -11.05
CA ASN A 256 -10.66 -3.24 -9.88
C ASN A 256 -9.52 -4.25 -10.09
N ARG A 257 -8.37 -3.93 -9.52
CA ARG A 257 -7.22 -4.83 -9.44
C ARG A 257 -6.68 -4.83 -8.00
N PRO A 258 -5.93 -5.86 -7.60
CA PRO A 258 -5.24 -5.83 -6.33
C PRO A 258 -4.39 -4.56 -6.21
N CYS A 259 -4.47 -3.88 -5.05
CA CYS A 259 -3.68 -2.68 -4.78
C CYS A 259 -2.18 -2.97 -4.93
N GLY A 260 -1.47 -2.14 -5.69
CA GLY A 260 -0.03 -2.31 -5.93
C GLY A 260 0.81 -2.21 -4.66
N GLY A 261 0.41 -1.35 -3.71
CA GLY A 261 1.16 -1.13 -2.46
C GLY A 261 1.07 -2.28 -1.47
N CYS A 262 -0.12 -2.90 -1.33
CA CYS A 262 -0.28 -4.02 -0.40
C CYS A 262 -0.46 -5.39 -1.07
N GLY A 263 -0.42 -5.49 -2.39
CA GLY A 263 -0.67 -6.75 -3.09
C GLY A 263 -2.04 -7.36 -2.86
N GLY A 264 -3.03 -6.57 -2.46
CA GLY A 264 -4.39 -7.02 -2.11
C GLY A 264 -4.57 -7.41 -0.64
N PHE A 265 -3.54 -7.36 0.19
CA PHE A 265 -3.59 -7.76 1.60
C PHE A 265 -4.23 -6.73 2.54
N ARG A 266 -4.58 -5.54 2.07
CA ARG A 266 -5.28 -4.47 2.81
C ARG A 266 -4.46 -3.76 3.88
N LEU A 267 -3.35 -4.34 4.31
CA LEU A 267 -2.53 -3.89 5.43
C LEU A 267 -1.28 -3.18 4.92
N ARG A 268 -0.74 -2.32 5.76
CA ARG A 268 0.53 -1.64 5.49
C ARG A 268 1.73 -2.61 5.55
N PRO A 269 2.86 -2.24 4.91
CA PRO A 269 4.05 -3.09 4.87
C PRO A 269 4.56 -3.52 6.25
N GLU A 270 4.44 -2.66 7.26
CA GLU A 270 4.86 -2.95 8.64
C GLU A 270 4.09 -4.12 9.25
N ALA A 271 2.78 -4.18 9.03
CA ALA A 271 1.96 -5.30 9.47
C ALA A 271 2.30 -6.59 8.71
N LEU A 272 2.58 -6.47 7.41
CA LEU A 272 2.95 -7.62 6.57
C LEU A 272 4.40 -8.11 6.80
N ALA A 273 5.24 -7.30 7.42
CA ALA A 273 6.59 -7.72 7.83
C ALA A 273 6.58 -8.68 9.03
N VAL A 274 5.52 -8.64 9.87
CA VAL A 274 5.38 -9.54 11.01
C VAL A 274 4.91 -10.92 10.52
N LYS A 275 5.71 -11.95 10.81
CA LYS A 275 5.45 -13.32 10.36
C LYS A 275 5.37 -14.29 11.53
N ILE A 276 4.48 -15.26 11.42
CA ILE A 276 4.38 -16.43 12.31
C ILE A 276 4.51 -17.67 11.43
N ALA A 277 5.45 -18.53 11.74
CA ALA A 277 5.74 -19.71 10.92
C ALA A 277 5.87 -19.34 9.42
N ASP A 278 6.71 -18.31 9.13
CA ASP A 278 7.04 -17.75 7.81
C ASP A 278 5.90 -17.05 7.05
N LEU A 279 4.68 -17.03 7.58
CA LEU A 279 3.52 -16.39 6.96
C LEU A 279 3.10 -15.12 7.71
N HIS A 280 2.76 -14.07 6.97
CA HIS A 280 2.12 -12.89 7.52
C HIS A 280 0.58 -13.06 7.55
N VAL A 281 -0.08 -12.28 8.38
CA VAL A 281 -1.54 -12.39 8.58
C VAL A 281 -2.34 -12.32 7.28
N GLY A 282 -1.93 -11.46 6.32
CA GLY A 282 -2.58 -11.34 5.02
C GLY A 282 -2.60 -12.64 4.22
N GLN A 283 -1.53 -13.44 4.28
CA GLN A 283 -1.47 -14.75 3.63
C GLN A 283 -2.38 -15.77 4.33
N VAL A 284 -2.37 -15.76 5.65
CA VAL A 284 -3.19 -16.70 6.45
C VAL A 284 -4.70 -16.45 6.22
N VAL A 285 -5.13 -15.19 6.17
CA VAL A 285 -6.56 -14.88 5.93
C VAL A 285 -7.02 -15.14 4.49
N GLN A 286 -6.10 -15.28 3.54
CA GLN A 286 -6.40 -15.69 2.16
C GLN A 286 -6.55 -17.21 2.00
N MET A 287 -6.08 -18.00 2.96
CA MET A 287 -6.32 -19.44 2.99
C MET A 287 -7.81 -19.73 3.14
N SER A 288 -8.25 -20.87 2.60
CA SER A 288 -9.54 -21.42 2.99
C SER A 288 -9.57 -21.71 4.51
N ILE A 289 -10.75 -21.71 5.11
CA ILE A 289 -10.91 -22.02 6.53
C ILE A 289 -10.30 -23.39 6.86
N ARG A 290 -10.44 -24.37 5.96
CA ARG A 290 -9.82 -25.69 6.08
C ARG A 290 -8.29 -25.62 6.12
N GLU A 291 -7.69 -24.84 5.22
CA GLU A 291 -6.22 -24.67 5.16
C GLU A 291 -5.71 -23.89 6.37
N ALA A 292 -6.39 -22.82 6.77
CA ALA A 292 -6.04 -22.03 7.95
C ALA A 292 -6.12 -22.88 9.23
N PHE A 293 -7.14 -23.76 9.36
CA PHE A 293 -7.26 -24.68 10.46
C PHE A 293 -6.04 -25.64 10.52
N LYS A 294 -5.72 -26.29 9.41
CA LYS A 294 -4.54 -27.18 9.32
C LYS A 294 -3.23 -26.42 9.60
N TRP A 295 -3.09 -25.21 9.09
CA TRP A 295 -1.92 -24.38 9.37
C TRP A 295 -1.77 -24.13 10.88
N CYS A 296 -2.84 -23.76 11.58
CA CYS A 296 -2.83 -23.60 13.03
C CYS A 296 -2.39 -24.86 13.80
N GLU A 297 -2.57 -26.07 13.23
CA GLU A 297 -2.08 -27.32 13.82
C GLU A 297 -0.57 -27.47 13.68
N THR A 298 0.03 -26.94 12.62
CA THR A 298 1.47 -27.03 12.36
C THR A 298 2.30 -25.91 13.02
N VAL A 299 1.65 -24.79 13.42
CA VAL A 299 2.35 -23.65 14.03
C VAL A 299 3.16 -24.03 15.27
N PRO A 300 2.66 -24.84 16.22
CA PRO A 300 3.43 -25.22 17.42
C PRO A 300 4.79 -25.88 17.12
N GLU A 301 4.90 -26.63 16.02
CA GLU A 301 6.13 -27.33 15.62
C GLU A 301 7.22 -26.35 15.15
N ARG A 302 6.82 -25.13 14.76
CA ARG A 302 7.71 -24.07 14.24
C ARG A 302 8.03 -22.99 15.27
N LEU A 303 7.46 -23.06 16.45
CA LEU A 303 7.68 -22.11 17.54
C LEU A 303 8.68 -22.66 18.56
N THR A 304 9.41 -21.75 19.21
CA THR A 304 10.21 -22.09 20.39
C THR A 304 9.31 -22.48 21.57
N ILE A 305 9.85 -23.21 22.54
CA ILE A 305 9.11 -23.62 23.75
C ILE A 305 8.41 -22.44 24.43
N GLN A 306 9.14 -21.34 24.63
CA GLN A 306 8.60 -20.12 25.25
C GLN A 306 7.46 -19.49 24.42
N LYS A 307 7.63 -19.42 23.09
CA LYS A 307 6.57 -18.89 22.21
C LYS A 307 5.35 -19.81 22.17
N ASN A 308 5.54 -21.13 22.27
CA ASN A 308 4.45 -22.09 22.35
C ASN A 308 3.61 -21.91 23.62
N GLU A 309 4.21 -21.69 24.76
CA GLU A 309 3.46 -21.40 26.00
C GLU A 309 2.57 -20.16 25.86
N ILE A 310 3.09 -19.09 25.24
CA ILE A 310 2.31 -17.86 24.96
C ILE A 310 1.18 -18.14 23.96
N ALA A 311 1.47 -18.87 22.88
CA ALA A 311 0.54 -19.11 21.79
C ALA A 311 -0.56 -20.15 22.12
N LYS A 312 -0.34 -21.02 23.08
CA LYS A 312 -1.19 -22.17 23.39
C LYS A 312 -2.67 -21.85 23.56
N ALA A 313 -2.99 -20.87 24.40
CA ALA A 313 -4.37 -20.45 24.65
C ALA A 313 -4.98 -19.79 23.39
N ILE A 314 -4.21 -18.97 22.69
CA ILE A 314 -4.65 -18.27 21.47
C ILE A 314 -4.92 -19.27 20.35
N LEU A 315 -4.00 -20.19 20.09
CA LEU A 315 -4.15 -21.20 19.04
C LEU A 315 -5.32 -22.15 19.33
N LYS A 316 -5.55 -22.49 20.60
CA LYS A 316 -6.72 -23.28 21.00
C LYS A 316 -8.02 -22.58 20.59
N GLU A 317 -8.19 -21.33 20.99
CA GLU A 317 -9.37 -20.51 20.66
C GLU A 317 -9.56 -20.35 19.14
N VAL A 318 -8.49 -20.03 18.40
CA VAL A 318 -8.56 -19.88 16.94
C VAL A 318 -8.95 -21.19 16.26
N ARG A 319 -8.39 -22.32 16.69
CA ARG A 319 -8.72 -23.64 16.16
C ARG A 319 -10.16 -24.04 16.45
N GLU A 320 -10.66 -23.80 17.65
CA GLU A 320 -12.07 -24.07 18.00
C GLU A 320 -13.00 -23.27 17.08
N ARG A 321 -12.77 -21.99 16.87
CA ARG A 321 -13.57 -21.13 15.98
C ARG A 321 -13.50 -21.56 14.52
N LEU A 322 -12.32 -21.85 14.00
CA LEU A 322 -12.16 -22.37 12.63
C LEU A 322 -12.80 -23.76 12.48
N GLY A 323 -12.70 -24.60 13.51
CA GLY A 323 -13.35 -25.91 13.57
C GLY A 323 -14.87 -25.81 13.47
N PHE A 324 -15.49 -24.85 14.17
CA PHE A 324 -16.94 -24.63 14.03
C PHE A 324 -17.32 -24.21 12.61
N LEU A 325 -16.55 -23.32 11.97
CA LEU A 325 -16.80 -22.94 10.58
C LEU A 325 -16.65 -24.12 9.62
N ASN A 326 -15.70 -25.04 9.86
CA ASN A 326 -15.56 -26.27 9.11
C ASN A 326 -16.81 -27.18 9.31
N ASN A 327 -17.28 -27.36 10.57
CA ASN A 327 -18.37 -28.23 10.89
C ASN A 327 -19.72 -27.77 10.31
N VAL A 328 -19.89 -26.46 10.08
CA VAL A 328 -21.10 -25.93 9.41
C VAL A 328 -20.96 -25.90 7.88
N GLY A 329 -19.94 -26.55 7.31
CA GLY A 329 -19.74 -26.67 5.86
C GLY A 329 -19.25 -25.39 5.18
N LEU A 330 -18.49 -24.55 5.87
CA LEU A 330 -17.92 -23.30 5.33
C LEU A 330 -16.41 -23.39 5.10
N GLU A 331 -15.86 -24.58 5.07
CA GLU A 331 -14.42 -24.83 4.96
C GLU A 331 -13.77 -24.28 3.67
N TYR A 332 -14.56 -24.05 2.64
CA TYR A 332 -14.10 -23.51 1.35
C TYR A 332 -13.97 -21.98 1.33
N LEU A 333 -14.59 -21.27 2.29
CA LEU A 333 -14.49 -19.81 2.39
C LEU A 333 -13.12 -19.38 2.86
N THR A 334 -12.74 -18.15 2.50
CA THR A 334 -11.55 -17.47 3.04
C THR A 334 -11.95 -16.41 4.05
N LEU A 335 -11.11 -16.16 5.05
CA LEU A 335 -11.34 -15.09 6.04
C LEU A 335 -11.24 -13.69 5.40
N SER A 336 -10.56 -13.57 4.26
CA SER A 336 -10.43 -12.32 3.49
C SER A 336 -11.68 -11.99 2.66
N ARG A 337 -12.64 -12.92 2.55
CA ARG A 337 -13.84 -12.72 1.73
C ARG A 337 -14.71 -11.58 2.26
N ASN A 338 -15.11 -10.70 1.37
CA ASN A 338 -15.96 -9.57 1.72
C ASN A 338 -17.38 -10.06 2.09
N SER A 339 -17.91 -9.58 3.21
CA SER A 339 -19.23 -9.93 3.71
C SER A 339 -20.37 -9.67 2.70
N GLY A 340 -20.25 -8.62 1.89
CA GLY A 340 -21.23 -8.30 0.85
C GLY A 340 -21.28 -9.31 -0.31
N THR A 341 -20.33 -10.24 -0.40
CA THR A 341 -20.31 -11.30 -1.41
C THR A 341 -20.82 -12.66 -0.89
N LEU A 342 -21.18 -12.73 0.39
CA LEU A 342 -21.71 -13.95 1.00
C LEU A 342 -23.15 -14.18 0.55
N SER A 343 -23.51 -15.42 0.28
CA SER A 343 -24.91 -15.84 0.11
C SER A 343 -25.66 -15.77 1.44
N GLY A 344 -26.99 -15.73 1.39
CA GLY A 344 -27.83 -15.74 2.59
C GLY A 344 -27.54 -16.95 3.49
N GLY A 345 -27.39 -18.16 2.92
CA GLY A 345 -27.06 -19.37 3.66
C GLY A 345 -25.66 -19.35 4.26
N GLU A 346 -24.64 -18.78 3.57
CA GLU A 346 -23.29 -18.61 4.13
C GLU A 346 -23.31 -17.66 5.34
N SER A 347 -24.01 -16.52 5.21
CA SER A 347 -24.14 -15.54 6.29
C SER A 347 -24.84 -16.13 7.51
N GLN A 348 -25.89 -16.93 7.30
CA GLN A 348 -26.63 -17.59 8.37
C GLN A 348 -25.76 -18.62 9.09
N ARG A 349 -25.01 -19.47 8.35
CA ARG A 349 -24.09 -20.45 8.93
C ARG A 349 -22.94 -19.80 9.69
N ILE A 350 -22.42 -18.65 9.25
CA ILE A 350 -21.42 -17.89 10.02
C ILE A 350 -22.01 -17.41 11.35
N ARG A 351 -23.26 -16.90 11.35
CA ARG A 351 -23.94 -16.51 12.60
C ARG A 351 -24.14 -17.71 13.51
N LEU A 352 -24.58 -18.83 12.98
CA LEU A 352 -24.76 -20.08 13.72
C LEU A 352 -23.42 -20.50 14.35
N ALA A 353 -22.34 -20.56 13.58
CA ALA A 353 -21.02 -20.91 14.08
C ALA A 353 -20.55 -19.97 15.20
N SER A 354 -20.82 -18.66 15.08
CA SER A 354 -20.43 -17.67 16.10
C SER A 354 -21.24 -17.82 17.41
N GLN A 355 -22.50 -18.23 17.34
CA GLN A 355 -23.37 -18.44 18.50
C GLN A 355 -23.05 -19.75 19.23
N ILE A 356 -22.96 -20.84 18.49
CA ILE A 356 -22.66 -22.17 19.06
C ILE A 356 -21.20 -22.25 19.49
N GLY A 357 -20.29 -21.63 18.73
CA GLY A 357 -18.87 -21.59 19.01
C GLY A 357 -18.49 -20.88 20.32
N SER A 358 -19.42 -20.17 20.96
CA SER A 358 -19.21 -19.60 22.29
C SER A 358 -19.12 -20.66 23.39
N GLY A 359 -19.50 -21.90 23.10
CA GLY A 359 -19.46 -23.03 24.04
C GLY A 359 -20.35 -22.88 25.30
N LEU A 360 -21.28 -21.92 25.26
CA LEU A 360 -22.18 -21.67 26.40
C LEU A 360 -23.11 -22.87 26.61
N THR A 361 -22.98 -23.51 27.76
CA THR A 361 -23.88 -24.57 28.21
C THR A 361 -25.04 -23.98 28.99
N GLY A 362 -26.23 -24.61 28.89
CA GLY A 362 -27.44 -24.14 29.60
C GLY A 362 -28.15 -22.93 28.96
N VAL A 363 -27.82 -22.60 27.71
CA VAL A 363 -28.48 -21.56 26.92
C VAL A 363 -29.40 -22.17 25.90
N LEU A 364 -30.61 -21.60 25.75
CA LEU A 364 -31.55 -21.97 24.70
C LEU A 364 -31.22 -21.23 23.41
N TYR A 365 -30.89 -21.96 22.36
CA TYR A 365 -30.70 -21.40 21.01
C TYR A 365 -31.98 -21.56 20.19
N VAL A 366 -32.56 -20.46 19.77
CA VAL A 366 -33.73 -20.47 18.87
C VAL A 366 -33.24 -20.12 17.48
N LEU A 367 -33.40 -21.02 16.55
CA LEU A 367 -32.95 -20.91 15.17
C LEU A 367 -34.15 -20.94 14.24
N ASP A 368 -34.22 -19.98 13.32
CA ASP A 368 -35.21 -19.93 12.25
C ASP A 368 -34.58 -20.47 10.97
N GLU A 369 -35.22 -21.52 10.40
CA GLU A 369 -34.76 -22.23 9.19
C GLU A 369 -33.25 -22.53 9.15
N PRO A 370 -32.67 -23.21 10.15
CA PRO A 370 -31.23 -23.39 10.28
C PRO A 370 -30.59 -24.21 9.16
N SER A 371 -31.39 -24.91 8.37
CA SER A 371 -30.96 -25.77 7.26
C SER A 371 -30.94 -25.07 5.92
N ILE A 372 -31.31 -23.78 5.84
CA ILE A 372 -31.25 -23.02 4.58
C ILE A 372 -29.82 -23.01 3.99
N GLY A 373 -29.73 -23.48 2.75
CA GLY A 373 -28.45 -23.55 2.02
C GLY A 373 -27.56 -24.73 2.41
N LEU A 374 -28.00 -25.64 3.25
CA LEU A 374 -27.34 -26.93 3.46
C LEU A 374 -27.67 -27.89 2.30
N HIS A 375 -26.67 -28.66 1.88
CA HIS A 375 -26.89 -29.78 0.99
C HIS A 375 -27.63 -30.89 1.76
N GLN A 376 -28.43 -31.74 1.08
CA GLN A 376 -29.20 -32.84 1.71
C GLN A 376 -28.35 -33.78 2.54
N ARG A 377 -27.04 -33.88 2.31
CA ARG A 377 -26.11 -34.70 3.11
C ARG A 377 -25.68 -34.04 4.43
N ASP A 378 -25.85 -32.71 4.54
CA ASP A 378 -25.38 -31.92 5.68
C ASP A 378 -26.55 -31.50 6.60
N ASN A 379 -27.76 -31.99 6.29
CA ASN A 379 -29.02 -31.77 7.03
C ASN A 379 -29.25 -32.84 8.09
#